data_39a87da0d929a580ba1cd0d8c36a0112
#
_entry.id   39a87da0d929a580ba1cd0d8c36a0112
#
_cell.length_a   1.000
_cell.length_b   1.000
_cell.length_c   1.000
_cell.angle_alpha   90.00
_cell.angle_beta   90.00
_cell.angle_gamma   90.00
#
_symmetry.space_group_name_H-M   'P 1'
#
loop_
_entity.id
_entity.type
_entity.pdbx_description
1 polymer ?
#
loop_
_entity_poly.entity_id
_entity_poly.type
_entity_poly.pdbx_seq_one_letter_code
_entity_poly.pdbx_strand_id
1 'polypeptide(L)'
;MRPTSLALLLLALFALRPAQAEKHLVLCAGRPSHGRGDHEFRAGSLLLADCLNRIPGYRATVVSNGWPADAALLRSADAILLYADGGDGHPAIRPDRLKLLDELAARGVGIGAAHYGVEVPKGDPGLAMLRWTGGFFETFWSVNPHWTANFQNFPVHPVTRGVQPFQVNDEWYYHMRFVPDLRGVTPLLSAVPPAATLARPDGPHSGNPWVRAAVAKNEPQHLMWTYERPGGGRGFGFTGGHYHRNWADPNLRKLVLNALVWIAGGEIPPDGLPSTVTPEQLAANLDPK
;
A
#
# COMPACT_ATOMS: atom_id res chain seq x y z
N MET A 1 55.36 40.85 -28.70
CA MET A 1 54.27 39.88 -29.01
C MET A 1 53.56 39.58 -27.70
N ARG A 2 52.31 40.00 -27.55
CA ARG A 2 51.50 39.75 -26.33
C ARG A 2 50.54 38.59 -26.66
N PRO A 3 50.36 37.57 -25.81
CA PRO A 3 49.41 36.54 -26.03
C PRO A 3 48.00 37.00 -25.66
N THR A 4 47.06 36.89 -26.59
CA THR A 4 45.62 37.10 -26.41
C THR A 4 45.02 35.83 -25.78
N SER A 5 44.59 35.93 -24.52
CA SER A 5 43.86 34.88 -23.84
C SER A 5 42.43 34.82 -24.33
N LEU A 6 42.04 33.74 -24.98
CA LEU A 6 40.69 33.44 -25.42
C LEU A 6 39.93 32.82 -24.21
N ALA A 7 39.03 33.58 -23.61
CA ALA A 7 38.16 33.07 -22.55
C ALA A 7 36.98 32.32 -23.20
N LEU A 8 36.94 30.98 -23.05
CA LEU A 8 35.78 30.16 -23.42
C LEU A 8 34.67 30.36 -22.38
N LEU A 9 33.57 30.99 -22.77
CA LEU A 9 32.34 31.10 -21.97
C LEU A 9 31.56 29.79 -22.14
N LEU A 10 31.57 28.91 -21.15
CA LEU A 10 30.70 27.73 -21.07
C LEU A 10 29.29 28.19 -20.69
N LEU A 11 28.39 28.31 -21.67
CA LEU A 11 26.96 28.43 -21.42
C LEU A 11 26.42 27.08 -20.93
N ALA A 12 26.12 26.97 -19.64
CA ALA A 12 25.35 25.88 -19.08
C ALA A 12 23.90 26.01 -19.55
N LEU A 13 23.51 25.22 -20.55
CA LEU A 13 22.12 25.04 -20.93
C LEU A 13 21.39 24.30 -19.78
N PHE A 14 20.73 25.03 -18.92
CA PHE A 14 19.71 24.48 -18.05
C PHE A 14 18.52 24.04 -18.94
N ALA A 15 18.48 22.77 -19.30
CA ALA A 15 17.30 22.18 -19.90
C ALA A 15 16.14 22.30 -18.90
N LEU A 16 15.21 23.22 -19.14
CA LEU A 16 13.92 23.28 -18.45
C LEU A 16 13.23 21.93 -18.70
N ARG A 17 13.26 21.04 -17.70
CA ARG A 17 12.41 19.85 -17.71
C ARG A 17 10.96 20.35 -17.77
N PRO A 18 10.12 19.87 -18.71
CA PRO A 18 8.71 20.22 -18.69
C PRO A 18 8.15 19.86 -17.31
N ALA A 19 7.37 20.76 -16.74
CA ALA A 19 6.70 20.49 -15.47
C ALA A 19 5.86 19.21 -15.64
N GLN A 20 6.21 18.17 -14.91
CA GLN A 20 5.46 16.94 -14.94
C GLN A 20 4.05 17.24 -14.41
N ALA A 21 3.02 16.79 -15.13
CA ALA A 21 1.64 16.98 -14.69
C ALA A 21 1.46 16.43 -13.26
N GLU A 22 0.75 17.15 -12.43
CA GLU A 22 0.46 16.75 -11.05
C GLU A 22 -0.25 15.40 -11.02
N LYS A 23 0.27 14.46 -10.21
CA LYS A 23 -0.31 13.15 -10.02
C LYS A 23 -1.40 13.20 -8.97
N HIS A 24 -2.58 12.69 -9.30
CA HIS A 24 -3.73 12.65 -8.41
C HIS A 24 -3.91 11.26 -7.80
N LEU A 25 -3.83 11.18 -6.47
CA LEU A 25 -4.08 9.95 -5.71
C LEU A 25 -5.41 10.07 -4.96
N VAL A 26 -6.26 9.05 -5.03
CA VAL A 26 -7.52 8.99 -4.30
C VAL A 26 -7.43 7.88 -3.25
N LEU A 27 -7.53 8.25 -1.97
CA LEU A 27 -7.48 7.33 -0.84
C LEU A 27 -8.91 7.08 -0.35
N CYS A 28 -9.42 5.88 -0.59
CA CYS A 28 -10.75 5.45 -0.17
C CYS A 28 -10.65 4.86 1.25
N ALA A 29 -10.95 5.69 2.24
CA ALA A 29 -10.99 5.33 3.65
C ALA A 29 -12.33 4.73 4.03
N GLY A 30 -12.31 3.56 4.68
CA GLY A 30 -13.50 2.86 5.17
C GLY A 30 -14.31 3.63 6.19
N ARG A 31 -15.41 3.03 6.62
CA ARG A 31 -16.24 3.55 7.72
C ARG A 31 -15.54 3.28 9.05
N PRO A 32 -15.86 4.04 10.11
CA PRO A 32 -15.42 3.70 11.46
C PRO A 32 -15.81 2.27 11.82
N SER A 33 -14.83 1.50 12.30
CA SER A 33 -15.00 0.13 12.80
C SER A 33 -13.96 -0.15 13.88
N HIS A 34 -14.13 -1.22 14.65
CA HIS A 34 -13.24 -1.61 15.74
C HIS A 34 -13.09 -0.58 16.86
N GLY A 35 -12.18 -0.82 17.81
CA GLY A 35 -11.88 0.08 18.93
C GLY A 35 -11.08 1.32 18.52
N ARG A 36 -10.98 2.28 19.45
CA ARG A 36 -10.20 3.51 19.21
C ARG A 36 -8.72 3.18 19.02
N GLY A 37 -8.15 3.72 17.95
CA GLY A 37 -6.76 3.47 17.57
C GLY A 37 -6.57 2.27 16.65
N ASP A 38 -7.64 1.45 16.47
CA ASP A 38 -7.67 0.31 15.56
C ASP A 38 -8.55 0.67 14.35
N HIS A 39 -8.16 0.24 13.16
CA HIS A 39 -8.88 0.52 11.90
C HIS A 39 -9.24 2.01 11.73
N GLU A 40 -8.33 2.90 12.07
CA GLU A 40 -8.50 4.35 11.87
C GLU A 40 -8.27 4.70 10.39
N PHE A 41 -9.09 4.13 9.51
CA PHE A 41 -8.95 4.26 8.05
C PHE A 41 -8.94 5.71 7.59
N ARG A 42 -9.86 6.53 8.15
CA ARG A 42 -9.96 7.94 7.82
C ARG A 42 -8.77 8.72 8.33
N ALA A 43 -8.40 8.56 9.60
CA ALA A 43 -7.27 9.26 10.19
C ALA A 43 -5.94 8.87 9.51
N GLY A 44 -5.72 7.59 9.25
CA GLY A 44 -4.55 7.09 8.52
C GLY A 44 -4.48 7.62 7.09
N SER A 45 -5.61 7.63 6.38
CA SER A 45 -5.66 8.18 5.01
C SER A 45 -5.41 9.68 4.99
N LEU A 46 -5.96 10.45 5.93
CA LEU A 46 -5.72 11.89 6.04
C LEU A 46 -4.25 12.21 6.35
N LEU A 47 -3.63 11.41 7.23
CA LEU A 47 -2.21 11.54 7.56
C LEU A 47 -1.31 11.25 6.35
N LEU A 48 -1.59 10.18 5.62
CA LEU A 48 -0.85 9.84 4.40
C LEU A 48 -1.07 10.89 3.29
N ALA A 49 -2.30 11.39 3.14
CA ALA A 49 -2.63 12.44 2.18
C ALA A 49 -1.91 13.77 2.52
N ASP A 50 -1.86 14.14 3.80
CA ASP A 50 -1.10 15.31 4.26
C ASP A 50 0.40 15.19 3.91
N CYS A 51 1.00 14.02 4.12
CA CYS A 51 2.39 13.76 3.73
C CYS A 51 2.58 13.90 2.21
N LEU A 52 1.68 13.34 1.40
CA LEU A 52 1.75 13.40 -0.07
C LEU A 52 1.56 14.83 -0.59
N ASN A 53 0.60 15.59 -0.04
CA ASN A 53 0.29 16.95 -0.46
C ASN A 53 1.42 17.96 -0.17
N ARG A 54 2.40 17.59 0.67
CA ARG A 54 3.62 18.37 0.89
C ARG A 54 4.70 18.11 -0.16
N ILE A 55 4.51 17.11 -1.02
CA ILE A 55 5.49 16.73 -2.05
C ILE A 55 5.06 17.38 -3.37
N PRO A 56 5.89 18.26 -3.97
CA PRO A 56 5.57 18.88 -5.24
C PRO A 56 5.24 17.85 -6.33
N GLY A 57 4.19 18.11 -7.09
CA GLY A 57 3.75 17.24 -8.19
C GLY A 57 2.79 16.12 -7.77
N TYR A 58 2.35 16.10 -6.50
CA TYR A 58 1.36 15.12 -6.02
C TYR A 58 0.20 15.82 -5.32
N ARG A 59 -1.01 15.33 -5.59
CA ARG A 59 -2.24 15.72 -4.91
C ARG A 59 -2.97 14.46 -4.45
N ALA A 60 -3.26 14.38 -3.16
CA ALA A 60 -3.99 13.28 -2.56
C ALA A 60 -5.35 13.77 -2.05
N THR A 61 -6.42 13.08 -2.43
CA THR A 61 -7.79 13.32 -1.99
C THR A 61 -8.29 12.14 -1.18
N VAL A 62 -8.84 12.38 0.01
CA VAL A 62 -9.41 11.33 0.86
C VAL A 62 -10.92 11.28 0.68
N VAL A 63 -11.42 10.07 0.41
CA VAL A 63 -12.84 9.74 0.39
C VAL A 63 -13.16 8.99 1.66
N SER A 64 -14.03 9.53 2.50
CA SER A 64 -14.52 8.85 3.70
C SER A 64 -15.67 7.88 3.36
N ASN A 65 -15.91 6.91 4.26
CA ASN A 65 -16.98 5.92 4.14
C ASN A 65 -16.84 4.95 2.95
N GLY A 66 -15.62 4.75 2.47
CA GLY A 66 -15.21 3.65 1.61
C GLY A 66 -15.34 3.88 0.11
N TRP A 67 -16.29 4.70 -0.36
CA TRP A 67 -16.51 4.91 -1.80
C TRP A 67 -17.02 6.32 -2.11
N PRO A 68 -16.52 6.99 -3.17
CA PRO A 68 -16.98 8.32 -3.53
C PRO A 68 -18.44 8.31 -4.04
N ALA A 69 -19.17 9.38 -3.76
CA ALA A 69 -20.51 9.56 -4.29
C ALA A 69 -20.50 9.71 -5.82
N ASP A 70 -19.47 10.36 -6.37
CA ASP A 70 -19.24 10.51 -7.80
C ASP A 70 -18.01 9.71 -8.24
N ALA A 71 -18.23 8.74 -9.13
CA ALA A 71 -17.18 7.94 -9.73
C ALA A 71 -16.20 8.74 -10.61
N ALA A 72 -16.56 9.97 -11.02
CA ALA A 72 -15.67 10.85 -11.78
C ALA A 72 -14.36 11.12 -11.01
N LEU A 73 -14.40 11.18 -9.67
CA LEU A 73 -13.22 11.33 -8.84
C LEU A 73 -12.22 10.18 -9.06
N LEU A 74 -12.67 8.92 -9.07
CA LEU A 74 -11.82 7.77 -9.34
C LEU A 74 -11.32 7.75 -10.80
N ARG A 75 -12.14 8.22 -11.73
CA ARG A 75 -11.75 8.29 -13.16
C ARG A 75 -10.66 9.32 -13.43
N SER A 76 -10.50 10.33 -12.56
CA SER A 76 -9.46 11.35 -12.61
C SER A 76 -8.18 10.98 -11.89
N ALA A 77 -8.15 9.82 -11.21
CA ALA A 77 -7.00 9.40 -10.41
C ALA A 77 -5.91 8.75 -11.27
N ASP A 78 -4.65 8.99 -10.90
CA ASP A 78 -3.48 8.20 -11.34
C ASP A 78 -3.30 6.95 -10.46
N ALA A 79 -3.74 7.02 -9.19
CA ALA A 79 -3.71 5.90 -8.26
C ALA A 79 -4.86 5.94 -7.25
N ILE A 80 -5.30 4.76 -6.80
CA ILE A 80 -6.37 4.56 -5.83
C ILE A 80 -5.84 3.67 -4.72
N LEU A 81 -6.06 4.06 -3.45
CA LEU A 81 -5.82 3.22 -2.28
C LEU A 81 -7.18 2.78 -1.70
N LEU A 82 -7.32 1.49 -1.46
CA LEU A 82 -8.44 0.89 -0.72
C LEU A 82 -7.95 0.59 0.71
N TYR A 83 -8.30 1.43 1.68
CA TYR A 83 -7.97 1.26 3.10
C TYR A 83 -9.27 1.29 3.90
N ALA A 84 -9.89 0.12 4.02
CA ALA A 84 -11.26 -0.05 4.52
C ALA A 84 -11.43 -1.45 5.13
N ASP A 85 -12.58 -1.71 5.74
CA ASP A 85 -12.97 -3.07 6.12
C ASP A 85 -13.09 -3.97 4.88
N GLY A 86 -12.77 -5.23 5.09
CA GLY A 86 -12.77 -6.29 4.09
C GLY A 86 -14.00 -7.18 4.12
N GLY A 87 -13.84 -8.39 3.58
CA GLY A 87 -14.89 -9.39 3.47
C GLY A 87 -16.11 -8.88 2.70
N ASP A 88 -17.29 -9.26 3.14
CA ASP A 88 -18.57 -8.84 2.51
C ASP A 88 -18.85 -7.34 2.66
N GLY A 89 -18.17 -6.65 3.57
CA GLY A 89 -18.25 -5.21 3.78
C GLY A 89 -17.31 -4.38 2.91
N HIS A 90 -16.43 -5.01 2.14
CA HIS A 90 -15.43 -4.31 1.35
C HIS A 90 -16.06 -3.36 0.31
N PRO A 91 -15.65 -2.08 0.27
CA PRO A 91 -16.36 -1.08 -0.55
C PRO A 91 -16.28 -1.32 -2.06
N ALA A 92 -15.30 -2.06 -2.55
CA ALA A 92 -15.09 -2.27 -3.98
C ALA A 92 -15.78 -3.51 -4.57
N ILE A 93 -16.41 -4.40 -3.77
CA ILE A 93 -16.90 -5.70 -4.25
C ILE A 93 -18.24 -5.67 -5.00
N ARG A 94 -18.91 -4.52 -5.05
CA ARG A 94 -20.14 -4.41 -5.86
C ARG A 94 -19.81 -4.58 -7.35
N PRO A 95 -20.66 -5.27 -8.13
CA PRO A 95 -20.37 -5.58 -9.54
C PRO A 95 -20.03 -4.34 -10.39
N ASP A 96 -20.75 -3.22 -10.18
CA ASP A 96 -20.51 -1.94 -10.83
C ASP A 96 -19.15 -1.33 -10.49
N ARG A 97 -18.71 -1.51 -9.25
CA ARG A 97 -17.43 -1.02 -8.74
C ARG A 97 -16.26 -1.91 -9.17
N LEU A 98 -16.43 -3.23 -9.15
CA LEU A 98 -15.46 -4.17 -9.72
C LEU A 98 -15.19 -3.82 -11.18
N LYS A 99 -16.26 -3.64 -11.98
CA LYS A 99 -16.15 -3.24 -13.38
C LYS A 99 -15.40 -1.91 -13.54
N LEU A 100 -15.75 -0.89 -12.75
CA LEU A 100 -15.08 0.40 -12.80
C LEU A 100 -13.58 0.28 -12.50
N LEU A 101 -13.19 -0.46 -11.45
CA LEU A 101 -11.79 -0.62 -11.10
C LEU A 101 -11.04 -1.47 -12.14
N ASP A 102 -11.67 -2.46 -12.75
CA ASP A 102 -11.08 -3.20 -13.88
C ASP A 102 -10.83 -2.27 -15.10
N GLU A 103 -11.80 -1.40 -15.43
CA GLU A 103 -11.63 -0.39 -16.49
C GLU A 103 -10.47 0.57 -16.19
N LEU A 104 -10.36 1.03 -14.93
CA LEU A 104 -9.30 1.94 -14.50
C LEU A 104 -7.94 1.23 -14.50
N ALA A 105 -7.88 0.01 -14.00
CA ALA A 105 -6.66 -0.82 -14.01
C ALA A 105 -6.17 -1.06 -15.45
N ALA A 106 -7.07 -1.35 -16.38
CA ALA A 106 -6.73 -1.54 -17.80
C ALA A 106 -6.18 -0.26 -18.45
N ARG A 107 -6.57 0.92 -17.95
CA ARG A 107 -6.02 2.23 -18.38
C ARG A 107 -4.68 2.56 -17.72
N GLY A 108 -4.16 1.70 -16.85
CA GLY A 108 -2.90 1.89 -16.16
C GLY A 108 -3.01 2.59 -14.78
N VAL A 109 -4.22 2.95 -14.32
CA VAL A 109 -4.42 3.53 -12.98
C VAL A 109 -3.89 2.57 -11.91
N GLY A 110 -3.06 3.08 -11.00
CA GLY A 110 -2.50 2.30 -9.90
C GLY A 110 -3.59 1.90 -8.89
N ILE A 111 -3.55 0.66 -8.38
CA ILE A 111 -4.47 0.23 -7.33
C ILE A 111 -3.67 -0.39 -6.19
N GLY A 112 -3.85 0.17 -4.99
CA GLY A 112 -3.30 -0.35 -3.74
C GLY A 112 -4.42 -0.79 -2.79
N ALA A 113 -4.14 -1.79 -1.99
CA ALA A 113 -5.00 -2.22 -0.89
C ALA A 113 -4.19 -2.31 0.40
N ALA A 114 -4.75 -1.81 1.50
CA ALA A 114 -4.08 -1.78 2.79
C ALA A 114 -4.94 -2.42 3.88
N HIS A 115 -4.27 -3.16 4.76
CA HIS A 115 -4.80 -3.85 5.93
C HIS A 115 -6.02 -4.71 5.56
N TYR A 116 -7.14 -4.54 6.22
CA TYR A 116 -8.34 -5.32 5.97
C TYR A 116 -8.90 -5.12 4.54
N GLY A 117 -8.52 -4.03 3.85
CA GLY A 117 -8.80 -3.82 2.43
C GLY A 117 -8.12 -4.81 1.47
N VAL A 118 -7.23 -5.68 1.94
CA VAL A 118 -6.69 -6.79 1.13
C VAL A 118 -7.59 -8.03 1.17
N GLU A 119 -8.59 -8.07 2.06
CA GLU A 119 -9.52 -9.19 2.19
C GLU A 119 -10.80 -8.94 1.38
N VAL A 120 -11.10 -9.85 0.49
CA VAL A 120 -12.36 -9.86 -0.26
C VAL A 120 -12.90 -11.28 -0.35
N PRO A 121 -14.22 -11.46 -0.59
CA PRO A 121 -14.80 -12.78 -0.83
C PRO A 121 -14.10 -13.50 -1.99
N LYS A 122 -14.02 -14.82 -1.88
CA LYS A 122 -13.58 -15.68 -2.95
C LYS A 122 -14.50 -15.54 -4.19
N GLY A 123 -13.97 -15.80 -5.37
CA GLY A 123 -14.70 -15.65 -6.63
C GLY A 123 -14.33 -14.36 -7.35
N ASP A 124 -15.30 -13.67 -7.96
CA ASP A 124 -15.03 -12.47 -8.77
C ASP A 124 -14.25 -11.37 -8.02
N PRO A 125 -14.55 -11.04 -6.74
CA PRO A 125 -13.75 -10.07 -5.98
C PRO A 125 -12.30 -10.52 -5.80
N GLY A 126 -12.06 -11.78 -5.42
CA GLY A 126 -10.69 -12.33 -5.28
C GLY A 126 -9.93 -12.32 -6.60
N LEU A 127 -10.57 -12.70 -7.69
CA LEU A 127 -9.99 -12.65 -9.04
C LEU A 127 -9.66 -11.18 -9.44
N ALA A 128 -10.52 -10.24 -9.08
CA ALA A 128 -10.27 -8.82 -9.32
C ALA A 128 -9.05 -8.32 -8.53
N MET A 129 -8.92 -8.67 -7.25
CA MET A 129 -7.74 -8.33 -6.44
C MET A 129 -6.46 -8.91 -7.03
N LEU A 130 -6.47 -10.16 -7.51
CA LEU A 130 -5.32 -10.75 -8.21
C LEU A 130 -4.95 -9.94 -9.47
N ARG A 131 -5.94 -9.44 -10.22
CA ARG A 131 -5.68 -8.59 -11.40
C ARG A 131 -5.13 -7.21 -11.02
N TRP A 132 -5.56 -6.62 -9.90
CA TRP A 132 -5.20 -5.26 -9.52
C TRP A 132 -3.90 -5.19 -8.73
N THR A 133 -3.76 -6.04 -7.70
CA THR A 133 -2.68 -5.98 -6.71
C THR A 133 -1.79 -7.23 -6.71
N GLY A 134 -2.13 -8.26 -7.46
CA GLY A 134 -1.36 -9.51 -7.54
C GLY A 134 -1.55 -10.46 -6.37
N GLY A 135 -2.29 -10.06 -5.33
CA GLY A 135 -2.54 -10.90 -4.15
C GLY A 135 -3.69 -10.39 -3.30
N PHE A 136 -4.27 -11.26 -2.49
CA PHE A 136 -5.37 -10.93 -1.56
C PHE A 136 -5.44 -11.92 -0.39
N PHE A 137 -6.17 -11.54 0.65
CA PHE A 137 -6.52 -12.42 1.76
C PHE A 137 -7.76 -13.24 1.39
N GLU A 138 -7.65 -14.57 1.48
CA GLU A 138 -8.77 -15.50 1.30
C GLU A 138 -9.12 -16.16 2.63
N THR A 139 -10.36 -16.08 3.07
CA THR A 139 -10.85 -16.78 4.27
C THR A 139 -10.60 -18.29 4.16
N PHE A 140 -10.32 -18.96 5.30
CA PHE A 140 -9.88 -20.35 5.40
C PHE A 140 -8.57 -20.71 4.71
N TRP A 141 -7.82 -19.72 4.24
CA TRP A 141 -6.48 -19.84 3.66
C TRP A 141 -5.48 -18.92 4.34
N SER A 142 -5.75 -17.62 4.36
CA SER A 142 -4.94 -16.60 5.03
C SER A 142 -5.32 -16.46 6.51
N VAL A 143 -4.46 -15.86 7.30
CA VAL A 143 -4.67 -15.66 8.76
C VAL A 143 -4.31 -14.25 9.19
N ASN A 144 -4.92 -13.78 10.29
CA ASN A 144 -4.82 -12.40 10.79
C ASN A 144 -4.39 -12.32 12.27
N PRO A 145 -3.25 -12.86 12.68
CA PRO A 145 -2.78 -12.73 14.05
C PRO A 145 -2.12 -11.38 14.31
N HIS A 146 -2.17 -10.94 15.59
CA HIS A 146 -1.31 -9.87 16.07
C HIS A 146 0.07 -10.42 16.42
N TRP A 147 1.13 -9.85 15.86
CA TRP A 147 2.51 -10.24 16.14
C TRP A 147 3.50 -9.16 15.75
N THR A 148 4.72 -9.26 16.30
CA THR A 148 5.82 -8.36 15.96
C THR A 148 6.62 -8.96 14.81
N ALA A 149 6.52 -8.36 13.64
CA ALA A 149 7.34 -8.70 12.49
C ALA A 149 8.64 -7.89 12.50
N ASN A 150 9.74 -8.54 12.13
CA ASN A 150 11.08 -7.97 12.09
C ASN A 150 11.58 -7.97 10.64
N PHE A 151 11.84 -6.78 10.10
CA PHE A 151 12.24 -6.58 8.71
C PHE A 151 13.70 -6.11 8.66
N GLN A 152 14.61 -7.00 8.24
CA GLN A 152 16.05 -6.74 8.20
C GLN A 152 16.57 -6.55 6.77
N ASN A 153 15.92 -7.17 5.79
CA ASN A 153 16.37 -7.19 4.41
C ASN A 153 15.24 -6.78 3.48
N PHE A 154 15.57 -5.97 2.49
CA PHE A 154 14.63 -5.47 1.50
C PHE A 154 15.17 -5.76 0.09
N PRO A 155 14.30 -6.09 -0.89
CA PRO A 155 14.73 -6.18 -2.27
C PRO A 155 15.18 -4.81 -2.80
N VAL A 156 16.01 -4.80 -3.83
CA VAL A 156 16.32 -3.57 -4.56
C VAL A 156 15.12 -3.19 -5.40
N HIS A 157 14.31 -2.26 -4.89
CA HIS A 157 13.08 -1.80 -5.53
C HIS A 157 12.85 -0.31 -5.22
N PRO A 158 12.24 0.49 -6.12
CA PRO A 158 11.98 1.90 -5.84
C PRO A 158 11.20 2.13 -4.53
N VAL A 159 10.24 1.27 -4.19
CA VAL A 159 9.43 1.39 -2.97
C VAL A 159 10.26 1.20 -1.69
N THR A 160 11.36 0.46 -1.73
CA THR A 160 12.22 0.23 -0.56
C THR A 160 13.35 1.27 -0.41
N ARG A 161 13.42 2.25 -1.31
CA ARG A 161 14.44 3.31 -1.22
C ARG A 161 14.34 4.09 0.08
N GLY A 162 15.46 4.24 0.77
CA GLY A 162 15.58 4.99 2.03
C GLY A 162 14.96 4.31 3.25
N VAL A 163 14.47 3.07 3.11
CA VAL A 163 13.94 2.28 4.22
C VAL A 163 15.11 1.62 4.97
N GLN A 164 15.10 1.73 6.29
CA GLN A 164 16.06 1.10 7.17
C GLN A 164 15.43 -0.12 7.87
N PRO A 165 16.21 -1.08 8.38
CA PRO A 165 15.69 -2.17 9.18
C PRO A 165 14.82 -1.68 10.33
N PHE A 166 13.67 -2.33 10.53
CA PHE A 166 12.72 -1.98 11.59
C PHE A 166 11.92 -3.19 12.03
N GLN A 167 11.29 -3.07 13.19
CA GLN A 167 10.33 -4.04 13.68
C GLN A 167 9.09 -3.33 14.20
N VAL A 168 7.93 -3.92 13.97
CA VAL A 168 6.68 -3.34 14.44
C VAL A 168 5.65 -4.43 14.75
N ASN A 169 4.91 -4.24 15.84
CA ASN A 169 3.76 -5.06 16.18
C ASN A 169 2.52 -4.52 15.48
N ASP A 170 1.86 -5.40 14.74
CA ASP A 170 0.60 -5.10 14.04
C ASP A 170 -0.25 -6.38 13.92
N GLU A 171 -1.46 -6.26 13.43
CA GLU A 171 -2.25 -7.40 12.96
C GLU A 171 -1.76 -7.76 11.54
N TRP A 172 -0.60 -8.37 11.46
CA TRP A 172 0.00 -8.73 10.19
C TRP A 172 -0.67 -9.97 9.60
N TYR A 173 -1.44 -9.76 8.52
CA TYR A 173 -2.03 -10.86 7.77
C TYR A 173 -0.96 -11.58 6.98
N TYR A 174 -1.04 -12.90 6.91
CA TYR A 174 -0.11 -13.68 6.12
C TYR A 174 -0.76 -14.93 5.50
N HIS A 175 0.03 -15.70 4.74
CA HIS A 175 -0.40 -16.79 3.89
C HIS A 175 -1.41 -16.32 2.85
N MET A 176 -1.06 -15.25 2.16
CA MET A 176 -1.90 -14.60 1.15
C MET A 176 -2.06 -15.47 -0.10
N ARG A 177 -3.16 -15.28 -0.83
CA ARG A 177 -3.27 -15.75 -2.20
C ARG A 177 -2.53 -14.81 -3.12
N PHE A 178 -1.72 -15.38 -4.02
CA PHE A 178 -1.02 -14.62 -5.05
C PHE A 178 -1.35 -15.14 -6.45
N VAL A 179 -1.05 -14.35 -7.46
CA VAL A 179 -0.99 -14.84 -8.84
C VAL A 179 0.01 -16.01 -8.96
N PRO A 180 -0.20 -16.96 -9.89
CA PRO A 180 0.69 -18.10 -10.07
C PRO A 180 2.16 -17.68 -10.19
N ASP A 181 3.05 -18.39 -9.50
CA ASP A 181 4.50 -18.21 -9.53
C ASP A 181 4.96 -16.79 -9.18
N LEU A 182 4.15 -16.02 -8.44
CA LEU A 182 4.37 -14.61 -8.12
C LEU A 182 4.68 -13.75 -9.37
N ARG A 183 4.17 -14.11 -10.54
CA ARG A 183 4.49 -13.41 -11.78
C ARG A 183 4.11 -11.93 -11.72
N GLY A 184 5.11 -11.05 -11.80
CA GLY A 184 4.95 -9.60 -11.67
C GLY A 184 4.84 -9.12 -10.22
N VAL A 185 4.80 -10.02 -9.23
CA VAL A 185 4.79 -9.68 -7.81
C VAL A 185 6.22 -9.62 -7.28
N THR A 186 6.55 -8.53 -6.58
CA THR A 186 7.79 -8.40 -5.82
C THR A 186 7.45 -8.26 -4.34
N PRO A 187 7.74 -9.28 -3.50
CA PRO A 187 7.61 -9.16 -2.06
C PRO A 187 8.57 -8.09 -1.50
N LEU A 188 8.03 -7.12 -0.78
CA LEU A 188 8.82 -6.02 -0.18
C LEU A 188 9.10 -6.24 1.31
N LEU A 189 8.07 -6.65 2.05
CA LEU A 189 8.18 -7.05 3.45
C LEU A 189 7.87 -8.53 3.57
N SER A 190 8.85 -9.28 4.09
CA SER A 190 8.68 -10.70 4.39
C SER A 190 9.25 -10.99 5.78
N ALA A 191 8.56 -11.82 6.53
CA ALA A 191 9.01 -12.26 7.84
C ALA A 191 8.53 -13.69 8.13
N VAL A 192 9.22 -14.39 9.02
CA VAL A 192 8.81 -15.72 9.50
C VAL A 192 7.92 -15.53 10.73
N PRO A 193 6.62 -15.88 10.65
CA PRO A 193 5.74 -15.74 11.79
C PRO A 193 6.06 -16.77 12.87
N PRO A 194 6.06 -16.39 14.16
CA PRO A 194 6.20 -17.36 15.26
C PRO A 194 5.06 -18.38 15.29
N ALA A 195 5.31 -19.60 15.71
CA ALA A 195 4.30 -20.66 15.82
C ALA A 195 3.09 -20.22 16.70
N ALA A 196 3.32 -19.35 17.70
CA ALA A 196 2.28 -18.83 18.57
C ALA A 196 1.19 -18.01 17.82
N THR A 197 1.47 -17.52 16.61
CA THR A 197 0.48 -16.82 15.77
C THR A 197 -0.66 -17.74 15.32
N LEU A 198 -0.48 -19.05 15.41
CA LEU A 198 -1.48 -20.09 15.09
C LEU A 198 -2.04 -20.79 16.34
N ALA A 199 -2.03 -20.12 17.50
CA ALA A 199 -2.58 -20.67 18.75
C ALA A 199 -4.12 -20.83 18.73
N ARG A 200 -4.81 -20.04 17.91
CA ARG A 200 -6.27 -20.17 17.72
C ARG A 200 -6.61 -21.46 16.96
N PRO A 201 -7.77 -22.09 17.21
CA PRO A 201 -8.27 -23.21 16.39
C PRO A 201 -8.40 -22.80 14.90
N ASP A 202 -8.44 -23.80 14.03
CA ASP A 202 -8.65 -23.57 12.60
C ASP A 202 -10.00 -22.87 12.36
N GLY A 203 -10.02 -21.95 11.43
CA GLY A 203 -11.19 -21.11 11.14
C GLY A 203 -10.94 -20.12 10.01
N PRO A 204 -11.94 -19.28 9.71
CA PRO A 204 -11.90 -18.39 8.56
C PRO A 204 -10.66 -17.49 8.52
N HIS A 205 -10.13 -17.05 9.70
CA HIS A 205 -9.04 -16.10 9.85
C HIS A 205 -7.91 -16.58 10.77
N SER A 206 -7.97 -17.83 11.29
CA SER A 206 -7.14 -18.21 12.43
C SER A 206 -6.21 -19.39 12.21
N GLY A 207 -6.45 -20.21 11.20
CA GLY A 207 -5.59 -21.35 10.88
C GLY A 207 -6.24 -22.30 9.88
N ASN A 208 -5.38 -23.13 9.30
CA ASN A 208 -5.73 -24.23 8.41
C ASN A 208 -4.49 -25.12 8.24
N PRO A 209 -4.62 -26.36 7.71
CA PRO A 209 -3.50 -27.27 7.56
C PRO A 209 -2.34 -26.71 6.73
N TRP A 210 -2.61 -25.91 5.71
CA TRP A 210 -1.58 -25.38 4.80
C TRP A 210 -0.73 -24.31 5.48
N VAL A 211 -1.35 -23.33 6.13
CA VAL A 211 -0.60 -22.29 6.86
C VAL A 211 0.17 -22.87 8.04
N ARG A 212 -0.38 -23.88 8.71
CA ARG A 212 0.35 -24.60 9.77
C ARG A 212 1.58 -25.30 9.23
N ALA A 213 1.48 -25.94 8.08
CA ALA A 213 2.62 -26.57 7.42
C ALA A 213 3.69 -25.54 7.00
N ALA A 214 3.29 -24.38 6.47
CA ALA A 214 4.21 -23.31 6.09
C ALA A 214 4.96 -22.75 7.31
N VAL A 215 4.25 -22.46 8.41
CA VAL A 215 4.87 -21.96 9.65
C VAL A 215 5.79 -23.00 10.28
N ALA A 216 5.41 -24.27 10.28
CA ALA A 216 6.26 -25.36 10.80
C ALA A 216 7.58 -25.50 10.03
N LYS A 217 7.61 -25.13 8.76
CA LYS A 217 8.81 -25.10 7.91
C LYS A 217 9.58 -23.77 7.99
N ASN A 218 9.16 -22.81 8.82
CA ASN A 218 9.68 -21.45 8.87
C ASN A 218 9.69 -20.76 7.50
N GLU A 219 8.67 -20.98 6.67
CA GLU A 219 8.53 -20.31 5.38
C GLU A 219 8.26 -18.82 5.57
N PRO A 220 9.10 -17.92 5.00
CA PRO A 220 8.85 -16.49 5.06
C PRO A 220 7.49 -16.15 4.43
N GLN A 221 6.72 -15.32 5.12
CA GLN A 221 5.41 -14.87 4.69
C GLN A 221 5.48 -13.43 4.17
N HIS A 222 4.81 -13.14 3.07
CA HIS A 222 4.84 -11.84 2.43
C HIS A 222 3.74 -10.94 2.99
N LEU A 223 4.13 -9.82 3.58
CA LEU A 223 3.27 -8.89 4.33
C LEU A 223 3.04 -7.57 3.59
N MET A 224 3.93 -7.23 2.67
CA MET A 224 3.79 -6.16 1.70
C MET A 224 4.41 -6.59 0.38
N TRP A 225 3.77 -6.25 -0.73
CA TRP A 225 4.25 -6.57 -2.07
C TRP A 225 3.84 -5.50 -3.06
N THR A 226 4.58 -5.40 -4.16
CA THR A 226 4.19 -4.66 -5.36
C THR A 226 3.80 -5.63 -6.47
N TYR A 227 3.05 -5.13 -7.43
CA TYR A 227 2.61 -5.88 -8.59
C TYR A 227 2.75 -5.05 -9.87
N GLU A 228 3.51 -5.55 -10.83
CA GLU A 228 3.56 -5.04 -12.19
C GLU A 228 2.60 -5.86 -13.05
N ARG A 229 1.50 -5.23 -13.47
CA ARG A 229 0.45 -5.92 -14.22
C ARG A 229 0.92 -6.26 -15.65
N PRO A 230 0.62 -7.46 -16.18
CA PRO A 230 1.04 -7.85 -17.53
C PRO A 230 0.55 -6.91 -18.63
N GLY A 231 -0.62 -6.27 -18.47
CA GLY A 231 -1.19 -5.28 -19.38
C GLY A 231 -0.74 -3.85 -19.16
N GLY A 232 0.23 -3.63 -18.26
CA GLY A 232 0.68 -2.30 -17.83
C GLY A 232 -0.05 -1.81 -16.57
N GLY A 233 0.52 -0.76 -15.98
CA GLY A 233 0.09 -0.25 -14.67
C GLY A 233 0.62 -1.08 -13.51
N ARG A 234 0.37 -0.60 -12.28
CA ARG A 234 0.99 -1.11 -11.06
C ARG A 234 -0.03 -1.27 -9.95
N GLY A 235 0.26 -2.17 -9.01
CA GLY A 235 -0.52 -2.35 -7.81
C GLY A 235 0.35 -2.66 -6.61
N PHE A 236 -0.21 -2.65 -5.42
CA PHE A 236 0.43 -3.16 -4.21
C PHE A 236 -0.61 -3.67 -3.22
N GLY A 237 -0.17 -4.57 -2.33
CA GLY A 237 -0.88 -4.96 -1.13
C GLY A 237 0.01 -4.74 0.10
N PHE A 238 -0.60 -4.30 1.18
CA PHE A 238 0.05 -4.06 2.46
C PHE A 238 -0.84 -4.56 3.60
N THR A 239 -0.39 -5.56 4.36
CA THR A 239 -1.24 -6.23 5.35
C THR A 239 -1.22 -5.59 6.74
N GLY A 240 -0.28 -4.70 7.02
CA GLY A 240 -0.25 -3.88 8.24
C GLY A 240 -1.20 -2.68 8.19
N GLY A 241 -1.25 -1.92 9.27
CA GLY A 241 -2.09 -0.73 9.37
C GLY A 241 -3.34 -0.91 10.23
N HIS A 242 -3.40 -1.98 11.03
CA HIS A 242 -4.41 -2.15 12.07
C HIS A 242 -4.29 -1.06 13.12
N TYR A 243 -3.09 -0.94 13.71
CA TYR A 243 -2.83 0.07 14.73
C TYR A 243 -2.44 1.40 14.13
N HIS A 244 -3.26 2.41 14.29
CA HIS A 244 -3.00 3.77 13.81
C HIS A 244 -1.67 4.35 14.33
N ARG A 245 -1.28 4.03 15.57
CA ARG A 245 0.00 4.46 16.15
C ARG A 245 1.22 4.05 15.32
N ASN A 246 1.11 2.99 14.52
CA ASN A 246 2.22 2.50 13.70
C ASN A 246 2.58 3.47 12.55
N TRP A 247 1.69 4.39 12.19
CA TRP A 247 2.04 5.47 11.26
C TRP A 247 3.09 6.44 11.83
N ALA A 248 3.40 6.38 13.14
CA ALA A 248 4.53 7.08 13.73
C ALA A 248 5.88 6.52 13.26
N ASP A 249 5.98 5.22 12.92
CA ASP A 249 7.23 4.63 12.42
C ASP A 249 7.59 5.22 11.04
N PRO A 250 8.77 5.85 10.91
CA PRO A 250 9.16 6.52 9.67
C PRO A 250 9.41 5.55 8.52
N ASN A 251 9.85 4.32 8.77
CA ASN A 251 10.12 3.31 7.74
C ASN A 251 8.83 2.70 7.21
N LEU A 252 7.90 2.34 8.10
CA LEU A 252 6.58 1.86 7.71
C LEU A 252 5.85 2.90 6.86
N ARG A 253 5.81 4.16 7.33
CA ARG A 253 5.17 5.27 6.61
C ARG A 253 5.85 5.53 5.27
N LYS A 254 7.20 5.54 5.22
CA LYS A 254 7.97 5.71 3.98
C LYS A 254 7.65 4.64 2.95
N LEU A 255 7.58 3.36 3.35
CA LEU A 255 7.21 2.26 2.45
C LEU A 255 5.86 2.49 1.78
N VAL A 256 4.85 2.85 2.57
CA VAL A 256 3.49 3.05 2.03
C VAL A 256 3.42 4.31 1.15
N LEU A 257 4.09 5.41 1.54
CA LEU A 257 4.16 6.61 0.70
C LEU A 257 4.89 6.34 -0.63
N ASN A 258 6.04 5.65 -0.57
CA ASN A 258 6.75 5.22 -1.77
C ASN A 258 5.88 4.34 -2.67
N ALA A 259 5.14 3.39 -2.09
CA ALA A 259 4.23 2.52 -2.86
C ALA A 259 3.12 3.30 -3.54
N LEU A 260 2.49 4.26 -2.85
CA LEU A 260 1.45 5.13 -3.39
C LEU A 260 1.95 5.94 -4.58
N VAL A 261 3.12 6.57 -4.45
CA VAL A 261 3.74 7.33 -5.54
C VAL A 261 4.16 6.40 -6.68
N TRP A 262 4.72 5.23 -6.37
CA TRP A 262 5.16 4.27 -7.38
C TRP A 262 4.00 3.75 -8.22
N ILE A 263 2.85 3.41 -7.61
CA ILE A 263 1.68 2.96 -8.39
C ILE A 263 1.03 4.09 -9.21
N ALA A 264 1.20 5.36 -8.79
CA ALA A 264 0.80 6.52 -9.58
C ALA A 264 1.75 6.80 -10.77
N GLY A 265 2.80 5.99 -10.95
CA GLY A 265 3.82 6.19 -11.99
C GLY A 265 4.81 7.31 -11.67
N GLY A 266 4.88 7.75 -10.40
CA GLY A 266 5.84 8.75 -9.95
C GLY A 266 7.23 8.17 -9.70
N GLU A 267 8.23 9.04 -9.65
CA GLU A 267 9.61 8.70 -9.29
C GLU A 267 9.81 8.76 -7.79
N ILE A 268 10.54 7.79 -7.24
CA ILE A 268 10.95 7.75 -5.84
C ILE A 268 12.40 8.19 -5.75
N PRO A 269 12.74 9.22 -4.94
CA PRO A 269 14.12 9.62 -4.70
C PRO A 269 14.98 8.47 -4.12
N PRO A 270 16.32 8.52 -4.23
CA PRO A 270 17.21 7.49 -3.67
C PRO A 270 16.99 7.25 -2.17
N ASP A 271 16.69 8.30 -1.40
CA ASP A 271 16.44 8.22 0.05
C ASP A 271 14.95 7.99 0.41
N GLY A 272 14.11 7.67 -0.60
CA GLY A 272 12.67 7.56 -0.46
C GLY A 272 11.99 8.93 -0.29
N LEU A 273 10.66 8.91 -0.15
CA LEU A 273 9.89 10.13 0.05
C LEU A 273 10.09 10.66 1.49
N PRO A 274 10.33 11.97 1.65
CA PRO A 274 10.41 12.57 2.96
C PRO A 274 9.03 12.62 3.62
N SER A 275 8.96 12.33 4.91
CA SER A 275 7.76 12.52 5.70
C SER A 275 8.09 12.75 7.17
N THR A 276 7.45 13.73 7.78
CA THR A 276 7.47 13.97 9.22
C THR A 276 6.04 13.99 9.73
N VAL A 277 5.82 13.36 10.86
CA VAL A 277 4.52 13.32 11.54
C VAL A 277 4.76 13.64 13.01
N THR A 278 4.02 14.63 13.55
CA THR A 278 4.06 14.98 14.96
C THR A 278 3.08 14.13 15.77
N PRO A 279 3.25 14.03 17.11
CA PRO A 279 2.26 13.36 17.96
C PRO A 279 0.86 13.94 17.81
N GLU A 280 0.71 15.25 17.63
CA GLU A 280 -0.59 15.93 17.44
C GLU A 280 -1.23 15.53 16.10
N GLN A 281 -0.45 15.43 15.03
CA GLN A 281 -0.93 14.95 13.73
C GLN A 281 -1.36 13.49 13.80
N LEU A 282 -0.62 12.66 14.53
CA LEU A 282 -0.96 11.25 14.74
C LEU A 282 -2.25 11.11 15.56
N ALA A 283 -2.48 11.96 16.55
CA ALA A 283 -3.68 11.94 17.39
C ALA A 283 -4.90 12.59 16.73
N ALA A 284 -4.70 13.29 15.61
CA ALA A 284 -5.78 14.01 14.93
C ALA A 284 -6.70 13.08 14.13
N ASN A 285 -7.95 13.48 13.98
CA ASN A 285 -8.93 12.83 13.09
C ASN A 285 -9.30 11.38 13.45
N LEU A 286 -8.92 10.89 14.62
CA LEU A 286 -9.37 9.58 15.08
C LEU A 286 -10.91 9.53 15.11
N ASP A 287 -11.44 8.36 14.76
CA ASP A 287 -12.90 8.18 14.73
C ASP A 287 -13.51 8.30 16.12
N PRO A 288 -14.68 8.92 16.26
CA PRO A 288 -15.44 8.92 17.51
C PRO A 288 -15.95 7.48 17.75
N LYS A 289 -15.36 6.80 18.73
CA LYS A 289 -15.67 5.41 19.13
C LYS A 289 -15.81 5.31 20.64
#